data_b8a00c8a88f6db384a97005d9d7082a3
#
_entry.id   b8a00c8a88f6db384a97005d9d7082a3
#
_cell.length_a   1.000
_cell.length_b   1.000
_cell.length_c   1.000
_cell.angle_alpha   90.00
_cell.angle_beta   90.00
_cell.angle_gamma   90.00
#
_symmetry.space_group_name_H-M   'P 1'
#
loop_
_entity.id
_entity.type
_entity.pdbx_description
1 polymer ?
#
loop_
_entity_poly.entity_id
_entity_poly.type
_entity_poly.pdbx_seq_one_letter_code
_entity_poly.pdbx_strand_id
1 'polypeptide(L)'
;MKHIPRKRFGQHFLADLSVIDSIVDAIDPQPGEALVEIGPGLGAMTDPLVARSKHLTVVELDRDLAARLRKRAELTVVESDVLKVDFTALAQQAGQKLRVVGNLPYNISTPILFHLLESVEHVLDQHFMLQKEVVDRMAAAPGSKDFGRLSVMLQWRYAIESVLDVPPEAFDPPPRVDSAVVRMVPLPSPDGLDAALLGELVTVAFSQRRKLLRHTLGRWLTERGFGGYFDTQRRAEEVPVAEYLALAHALSRK
;
A
#
# COMPACT_ATOMS: atom_id res chain seq x y z
N MET A 1 -23.71 -14.95 18.03
CA MET A 1 -23.73 -15.61 16.71
C MET A 1 -22.33 -15.55 16.12
N LYS A 2 -21.77 -16.68 15.64
CA LYS A 2 -20.49 -16.68 14.90
C LYS A 2 -20.72 -15.93 13.58
N HIS A 3 -19.89 -14.93 13.29
CA HIS A 3 -19.90 -14.26 12.00
C HIS A 3 -19.42 -15.25 10.92
N ILE A 4 -20.16 -15.34 9.80
CA ILE A 4 -19.79 -16.23 8.70
C ILE A 4 -18.99 -15.40 7.70
N PRO A 5 -17.73 -15.77 7.37
CA PRO A 5 -16.92 -15.07 6.39
C PRO A 5 -17.66 -14.93 5.05
N ARG A 6 -17.76 -13.71 4.54
CA ARG A 6 -18.43 -13.45 3.26
C ARG A 6 -17.40 -13.62 2.14
N LYS A 7 -17.47 -14.73 1.38
CA LYS A 7 -16.56 -15.05 0.25
C LYS A 7 -16.36 -13.88 -0.73
N ARG A 8 -17.39 -13.04 -0.94
CA ARG A 8 -17.32 -11.87 -1.83
C ARG A 8 -16.35 -10.78 -1.37
N PHE A 9 -15.91 -10.79 -0.09
CA PHE A 9 -14.97 -9.82 0.45
C PHE A 9 -13.56 -10.41 0.60
N GLY A 10 -13.33 -11.69 0.22
CA GLY A 10 -12.03 -12.33 0.34
C GLY A 10 -11.51 -12.38 1.79
N GLN A 11 -12.41 -12.54 2.76
CA GLN A 11 -12.08 -12.47 4.19
C GLN A 11 -11.32 -13.70 4.64
N HIS A 12 -10.08 -13.50 5.10
CA HIS A 12 -9.25 -14.44 5.85
C HIS A 12 -8.92 -13.76 7.17
N PHE A 13 -9.46 -14.30 8.27
CA PHE A 13 -9.26 -13.68 9.58
C PHE A 13 -7.99 -14.20 10.21
N LEU A 14 -7.13 -13.29 10.63
CA LEU A 14 -5.92 -13.64 11.37
C LEU A 14 -6.33 -14.24 12.72
N ALA A 15 -5.78 -15.41 13.06
CA ALA A 15 -6.16 -16.21 14.23
C ALA A 15 -4.97 -16.60 15.11
N ASP A 16 -3.75 -16.59 14.56
CA ASP A 16 -2.54 -16.90 15.32
C ASP A 16 -2.11 -15.71 16.18
N LEU A 17 -2.19 -15.87 17.50
CA LEU A 17 -1.87 -14.81 18.46
C LEU A 17 -0.40 -14.41 18.42
N SER A 18 0.53 -15.31 18.14
CA SER A 18 1.96 -15.00 18.07
C SER A 18 2.30 -14.14 16.85
N VAL A 19 1.59 -14.37 15.75
CA VAL A 19 1.69 -13.54 14.53
C VAL A 19 1.07 -12.16 14.77
N ILE A 20 -0.10 -12.11 15.44
CA ILE A 20 -0.74 -10.84 15.80
C ILE A 20 0.19 -10.00 16.68
N ASP A 21 0.78 -10.59 17.72
CA ASP A 21 1.71 -9.90 18.60
C ASP A 21 2.94 -9.38 17.83
N SER A 22 3.51 -10.19 16.94
CA SER A 22 4.64 -9.79 16.11
C SER A 22 4.30 -8.62 15.17
N ILE A 23 3.10 -8.59 14.61
CA ILE A 23 2.63 -7.48 13.76
C ILE A 23 2.48 -6.20 14.60
N VAL A 24 1.85 -6.31 15.77
CA VAL A 24 1.63 -5.16 16.66
C VAL A 24 2.95 -4.63 17.21
N ASP A 25 3.93 -5.50 17.47
CA ASP A 25 5.29 -5.11 17.85
C ASP A 25 6.01 -4.38 16.71
N ALA A 26 5.86 -4.83 15.46
CA ALA A 26 6.43 -4.15 14.29
C ALA A 26 5.80 -2.78 14.04
N ILE A 27 4.51 -2.61 14.34
CA ILE A 27 3.81 -1.32 14.27
C ILE A 27 4.26 -0.41 15.41
N ASP A 28 4.47 -0.95 16.61
CA ASP A 28 4.80 -0.23 17.86
C ASP A 28 3.92 1.02 18.09
N PRO A 29 2.59 0.84 18.22
CA PRO A 29 1.68 1.97 18.37
C PRO A 29 1.82 2.63 19.75
N GLN A 30 1.85 3.97 19.78
CA GLN A 30 1.99 4.75 21.01
C GLN A 30 0.69 5.49 21.35
N PRO A 31 0.41 5.75 22.64
CA PRO A 31 -0.73 6.58 23.04
C PRO A 31 -0.68 7.97 22.41
N GLY A 32 -1.82 8.42 21.86
CA GLY A 32 -1.95 9.76 21.27
C GLY A 32 -1.62 9.84 19.79
N GLU A 33 -1.14 8.77 19.17
CA GLU A 33 -0.95 8.71 17.71
C GLU A 33 -2.29 8.57 16.97
N ALA A 34 -2.38 9.19 15.78
CA ALA A 34 -3.53 9.04 14.90
C ALA A 34 -3.43 7.72 14.12
N LEU A 35 -3.78 6.62 14.79
CA LEU A 35 -3.75 5.29 14.20
C LEU A 35 -5.08 4.97 13.50
N VAL A 36 -5.01 4.45 12.28
CA VAL A 36 -6.16 4.06 11.45
C VAL A 36 -6.01 2.61 11.01
N GLU A 37 -6.95 1.74 11.36
CA GLU A 37 -7.00 0.35 10.90
C GLU A 37 -8.01 0.21 9.76
N ILE A 38 -7.55 -0.33 8.63
CA ILE A 38 -8.40 -0.65 7.48
C ILE A 38 -8.85 -2.12 7.58
N GLY A 39 -10.17 -2.34 7.61
CA GLY A 39 -10.76 -3.67 7.64
C GLY A 39 -10.51 -4.42 8.95
N PRO A 40 -10.92 -3.88 10.12
CA PRO A 40 -10.72 -4.52 11.42
C PRO A 40 -11.37 -5.90 11.53
N GLY A 41 -12.39 -6.17 10.73
CA GLY A 41 -13.07 -7.45 10.70
C GLY A 41 -13.62 -7.85 12.07
N LEU A 42 -13.15 -8.99 12.59
CA LEU A 42 -13.54 -9.48 13.91
C LEU A 42 -12.77 -8.85 15.08
N GLY A 43 -11.78 -7.99 14.78
CA GLY A 43 -11.02 -7.25 15.78
C GLY A 43 -9.72 -7.92 16.23
N ALA A 44 -9.20 -8.87 15.48
CA ALA A 44 -7.99 -9.62 15.86
C ALA A 44 -6.78 -8.71 16.10
N MET A 45 -6.55 -7.71 15.25
CA MET A 45 -5.51 -6.71 15.45
C MET A 45 -6.02 -5.50 16.24
N THR A 46 -7.31 -5.17 16.14
CA THR A 46 -7.94 -4.03 16.81
C THR A 46 -7.71 -4.05 18.32
N ASP A 47 -7.89 -5.20 18.96
CA ASP A 47 -7.78 -5.33 20.43
C ASP A 47 -6.37 -5.00 20.94
N PRO A 48 -5.29 -5.63 20.45
CA PRO A 48 -3.94 -5.32 20.89
C PRO A 48 -3.46 -3.92 20.44
N LEU A 49 -3.93 -3.41 19.29
CA LEU A 49 -3.65 -2.03 18.87
C LEU A 49 -4.23 -1.02 19.85
N VAL A 50 -5.50 -1.15 20.21
CA VAL A 50 -6.17 -0.28 21.20
C VAL A 50 -5.53 -0.40 22.58
N ALA A 51 -5.11 -1.60 23.01
CA ALA A 51 -4.45 -1.78 24.29
C ALA A 51 -3.21 -0.87 24.43
N ARG A 52 -2.48 -0.63 23.34
CA ARG A 52 -1.29 0.24 23.29
C ARG A 52 -1.65 1.71 22.97
N SER A 53 -2.36 1.97 21.88
CA SER A 53 -2.66 3.33 21.40
C SER A 53 -3.73 4.07 22.22
N LYS A 54 -4.57 3.35 22.98
CA LYS A 54 -5.72 3.83 23.77
C LYS A 54 -6.91 4.30 22.93
N HIS A 55 -6.70 4.71 21.70
CA HIS A 55 -7.73 5.10 20.75
C HIS A 55 -7.35 4.66 19.34
N LEU A 56 -8.35 4.24 18.55
CA LEU A 56 -8.14 3.77 17.19
C LEU A 56 -9.30 4.20 16.29
N THR A 57 -8.98 4.75 15.13
CA THR A 57 -9.96 4.91 14.05
C THR A 57 -9.99 3.63 13.21
N VAL A 58 -11.18 3.13 12.89
CA VAL A 58 -11.34 1.93 12.06
C VAL A 58 -12.20 2.23 10.85
N VAL A 59 -11.79 1.74 9.68
CA VAL A 59 -12.54 1.84 8.41
C VAL A 59 -13.11 0.47 8.10
N GLU A 60 -14.45 0.33 8.13
CA GLU A 60 -15.15 -0.94 7.93
C GLU A 60 -16.30 -0.80 6.92
N LEU A 61 -16.32 -1.67 5.92
CA LEU A 61 -17.36 -1.70 4.88
C LEU A 61 -18.59 -2.51 5.31
N ASP A 62 -18.40 -3.56 6.12
CA ASP A 62 -19.50 -4.41 6.58
C ASP A 62 -20.28 -3.72 7.69
N ARG A 63 -21.55 -3.39 7.42
CA ARG A 63 -22.43 -2.67 8.34
C ARG A 63 -22.65 -3.41 9.67
N ASP A 64 -22.71 -4.73 9.65
CA ASP A 64 -22.93 -5.52 10.86
C ASP A 64 -21.70 -5.47 11.77
N LEU A 65 -20.50 -5.54 11.18
CA LEU A 65 -19.24 -5.37 11.89
C LEU A 65 -19.06 -3.93 12.39
N ALA A 66 -19.34 -2.93 11.55
CA ALA A 66 -19.28 -1.52 11.94
C ALA A 66 -20.23 -1.22 13.12
N ALA A 67 -21.46 -1.75 13.11
CA ALA A 67 -22.41 -1.58 14.21
C ALA A 67 -21.94 -2.22 15.52
N ARG A 68 -21.17 -3.32 15.45
CA ARG A 68 -20.56 -3.95 16.64
C ARG A 68 -19.39 -3.11 17.16
N LEU A 69 -18.53 -2.63 16.28
CA LEU A 69 -17.37 -1.80 16.63
C LEU A 69 -17.76 -0.48 17.27
N ARG A 70 -18.88 0.15 16.84
CA ARG A 70 -19.41 1.40 17.43
C ARG A 70 -19.85 1.28 18.89
N LYS A 71 -19.98 0.07 19.42
CA LYS A 71 -20.27 -0.13 20.85
C LYS A 71 -19.04 0.05 21.75
N ARG A 72 -17.88 0.21 21.16
CA ARG A 72 -16.60 0.36 21.83
C ARG A 72 -16.21 1.84 21.87
N ALA A 73 -16.12 2.39 23.08
CA ALA A 73 -15.86 3.83 23.30
C ALA A 73 -14.47 4.27 22.81
N GLU A 74 -13.51 3.33 22.78
CA GLU A 74 -12.14 3.56 22.33
C GLU A 74 -11.99 3.60 20.80
N LEU A 75 -13.08 3.32 20.03
CA LEU A 75 -13.04 3.28 18.58
C LEU A 75 -13.82 4.45 17.95
N THR A 76 -13.22 5.08 16.96
CA THR A 76 -13.94 5.91 15.98
C THR A 76 -14.20 5.07 14.72
N VAL A 77 -15.46 4.84 14.37
CA VAL A 77 -15.84 3.95 13.26
C VAL A 77 -16.25 4.74 12.03
N VAL A 78 -15.48 4.61 10.96
CA VAL A 78 -15.79 5.09 9.61
C VAL A 78 -16.40 3.94 8.82
N GLU A 79 -17.75 3.91 8.71
CA GLU A 79 -18.45 2.92 7.87
C GLU A 79 -18.41 3.37 6.43
N SER A 80 -17.46 2.86 5.66
CA SER A 80 -17.23 3.26 4.27
C SER A 80 -16.45 2.20 3.51
N ASP A 81 -16.57 2.24 2.17
CA ASP A 81 -15.58 1.67 1.28
C ASP A 81 -14.27 2.45 1.44
N VAL A 82 -13.18 1.75 1.72
CA VAL A 82 -11.86 2.38 1.94
C VAL A 82 -11.41 3.23 0.73
N LEU A 83 -11.78 2.85 -0.49
CA LEU A 83 -11.47 3.59 -1.71
C LEU A 83 -12.24 4.93 -1.83
N LYS A 84 -13.16 5.21 -0.91
CA LYS A 84 -13.94 6.47 -0.82
C LYS A 84 -13.57 7.29 0.41
N VAL A 85 -12.68 6.79 1.26
CA VAL A 85 -12.24 7.50 2.46
C VAL A 85 -11.25 8.58 2.09
N ASP A 86 -11.51 9.80 2.54
CA ASP A 86 -10.56 10.91 2.44
C ASP A 86 -9.58 10.86 3.63
N PHE A 87 -8.40 10.26 3.41
CA PHE A 87 -7.36 10.15 4.43
C PHE A 87 -6.72 11.50 4.75
N THR A 88 -6.74 12.45 3.82
CA THR A 88 -6.31 13.83 4.08
C THR A 88 -7.23 14.50 5.09
N ALA A 89 -8.54 14.40 4.92
CA ALA A 89 -9.51 14.92 5.87
C ALA A 89 -9.39 14.26 7.25
N LEU A 90 -9.14 12.93 7.31
CA LEU A 90 -8.91 12.23 8.59
C LEU A 90 -7.66 12.77 9.31
N ALA A 91 -6.55 13.01 8.59
CA ALA A 91 -5.34 13.56 9.16
C ALA A 91 -5.56 15.00 9.69
N GLN A 92 -6.30 15.82 8.94
CA GLN A 92 -6.66 17.18 9.34
C GLN A 92 -7.53 17.18 10.61
N GLN A 93 -8.50 16.28 10.70
CA GLN A 93 -9.34 16.12 11.90
C GLN A 93 -8.52 15.66 13.12
N ALA A 94 -7.55 14.79 12.90
CA ALA A 94 -6.64 14.34 13.96
C ALA A 94 -5.59 15.39 14.35
N GLY A 95 -5.36 16.41 13.51
CA GLY A 95 -4.34 17.44 13.72
C GLY A 95 -2.90 16.92 13.62
N GLN A 96 -2.70 15.71 13.02
CA GLN A 96 -1.41 15.07 12.87
C GLN A 96 -1.42 14.07 11.72
N LYS A 97 -0.23 13.59 11.30
CA LYS A 97 -0.10 12.55 10.30
C LYS A 97 -0.65 11.23 10.80
N LEU A 98 -1.23 10.45 9.89
CA LEU A 98 -1.82 9.15 10.17
C LEU A 98 -0.77 8.04 10.15
N ARG A 99 -0.92 7.09 11.03
CA ARG A 99 -0.33 5.75 10.91
C ARG A 99 -1.42 4.80 10.44
N VAL A 100 -1.24 4.17 9.28
CA VAL A 100 -2.30 3.37 8.66
C VAL A 100 -1.90 1.90 8.66
N VAL A 101 -2.77 1.06 9.22
CA VAL A 101 -2.48 -0.37 9.37
C VAL A 101 -3.65 -1.21 8.87
N GLY A 102 -3.42 -2.48 8.58
CA GLY A 102 -4.52 -3.39 8.27
C GLY A 102 -4.10 -4.71 7.62
N ASN A 103 -4.99 -5.70 7.76
CA ASN A 103 -4.98 -6.92 6.97
C ASN A 103 -5.85 -6.67 5.74
N LEU A 104 -5.24 -6.29 4.61
CA LEU A 104 -6.00 -5.84 3.44
C LEU A 104 -6.59 -7.00 2.65
N PRO A 105 -7.85 -6.85 2.13
CA PRO A 105 -8.42 -7.82 1.21
C PRO A 105 -7.55 -7.95 -0.06
N TYR A 106 -7.14 -9.17 -0.41
CA TYR A 106 -6.17 -9.41 -1.48
C TYR A 106 -6.63 -8.90 -2.86
N ASN A 107 -7.93 -8.97 -3.13
CA ASN A 107 -8.51 -8.56 -4.41
C ASN A 107 -8.51 -7.05 -4.67
N ILE A 108 -8.37 -6.23 -3.63
CA ILE A 108 -8.39 -4.75 -3.72
C ILE A 108 -7.16 -4.10 -3.09
N SER A 109 -6.15 -4.88 -2.68
CA SER A 109 -4.96 -4.36 -2.01
C SER A 109 -4.22 -3.33 -2.86
N THR A 110 -3.96 -3.62 -4.13
CA THR A 110 -3.29 -2.67 -5.04
C THR A 110 -4.07 -1.36 -5.23
N PRO A 111 -5.37 -1.34 -5.51
CA PRO A 111 -6.17 -0.11 -5.48
C PRO A 111 -6.06 0.68 -4.18
N ILE A 112 -6.07 0.01 -3.01
CA ILE A 112 -5.93 0.68 -1.71
C ILE A 112 -4.56 1.37 -1.59
N LEU A 113 -3.48 0.70 -1.99
CA LEU A 113 -2.13 1.26 -1.96
C LEU A 113 -2.01 2.53 -2.82
N PHE A 114 -2.62 2.55 -4.00
CA PHE A 114 -2.65 3.73 -4.86
C PHE A 114 -3.54 4.84 -4.31
N HIS A 115 -4.68 4.51 -3.70
CA HIS A 115 -5.54 5.48 -3.06
C HIS A 115 -4.84 6.17 -1.87
N LEU A 116 -4.11 5.41 -1.05
CA LEU A 116 -3.31 5.98 0.04
C LEU A 116 -2.12 6.83 -0.45
N LEU A 117 -1.57 6.53 -1.64
CA LEU A 117 -0.52 7.33 -2.26
C LEU A 117 -0.97 8.77 -2.54
N GLU A 118 -2.26 9.00 -2.82
CA GLU A 118 -2.83 10.33 -3.02
C GLU A 118 -2.75 11.20 -1.74
N SER A 119 -2.77 10.56 -0.57
CA SER A 119 -2.70 11.23 0.75
C SER A 119 -1.35 11.07 1.45
N VAL A 120 -0.29 10.70 0.71
CA VAL A 120 1.03 10.34 1.27
C VAL A 120 1.64 11.43 2.17
N GLU A 121 1.41 12.72 1.90
CA GLU A 121 1.92 13.83 2.70
C GLU A 121 1.31 13.88 4.12
N HIS A 122 0.16 13.25 4.30
CA HIS A 122 -0.60 13.17 5.54
C HIS A 122 -0.39 11.85 6.28
N VAL A 123 0.51 11.01 5.81
CA VAL A 123 0.83 9.70 6.39
C VAL A 123 2.22 9.74 7.03
N LEU A 124 2.34 9.17 8.21
CA LEU A 124 3.62 8.98 8.91
C LEU A 124 4.27 7.66 8.50
N ASP A 125 3.51 6.58 8.58
CA ASP A 125 3.88 5.25 8.09
C ASP A 125 2.65 4.38 7.82
N GLN A 126 2.89 3.24 7.15
CA GLN A 126 1.86 2.25 6.86
C GLN A 126 2.42 0.85 7.15
N HIS A 127 1.55 -0.02 7.71
CA HIS A 127 1.87 -1.44 7.91
C HIS A 127 0.71 -2.28 7.42
N PHE A 128 0.92 -3.02 6.33
CA PHE A 128 -0.13 -3.84 5.75
C PHE A 128 0.29 -5.29 5.64
N MET A 129 -0.63 -6.18 5.97
CA MET A 129 -0.52 -7.58 5.62
C MET A 129 -1.20 -7.81 4.27
N LEU A 130 -0.44 -8.37 3.32
CA LEU A 130 -0.81 -8.60 1.93
C LEU A 130 -0.37 -9.99 1.49
N GLN A 131 -0.77 -10.42 0.29
CA GLN A 131 -0.14 -11.59 -0.34
C GLN A 131 1.36 -11.35 -0.50
N LYS A 132 2.17 -12.36 -0.15
CA LYS A 132 3.64 -12.26 -0.22
C LYS A 132 4.12 -11.83 -1.60
N GLU A 133 3.54 -12.36 -2.68
CA GLU A 133 3.88 -11.95 -4.05
C GLU A 133 3.72 -10.44 -4.29
N VAL A 134 2.71 -9.82 -3.68
CA VAL A 134 2.50 -8.36 -3.81
C VAL A 134 3.57 -7.61 -3.04
N VAL A 135 3.91 -8.04 -1.82
CA VAL A 135 4.98 -7.44 -1.01
C VAL A 135 6.34 -7.59 -1.71
N ASP A 136 6.64 -8.77 -2.25
CA ASP A 136 7.88 -9.02 -2.99
C ASP A 136 8.01 -8.08 -4.20
N ARG A 137 6.91 -7.81 -4.93
CA ARG A 137 6.89 -6.81 -6.01
C ARG A 137 7.05 -5.39 -5.52
N MET A 138 6.44 -5.03 -4.39
CA MET A 138 6.54 -3.68 -3.82
C MET A 138 7.97 -3.35 -3.40
N ALA A 139 8.67 -4.32 -2.77
CA ALA A 139 10.03 -4.16 -2.26
C ALA A 139 11.14 -4.57 -3.26
N ALA A 140 10.78 -5.01 -4.47
CA ALA A 140 11.70 -5.52 -5.46
C ALA A 140 12.77 -4.51 -5.87
N ALA A 141 14.02 -4.96 -6.03
CA ALA A 141 15.10 -4.16 -6.57
C ALA A 141 15.10 -4.19 -8.11
N PRO A 142 15.58 -3.12 -8.77
CA PRO A 142 15.77 -3.10 -10.22
C PRO A 142 16.60 -4.30 -10.71
N GLY A 143 16.22 -4.88 -11.84
CA GLY A 143 16.85 -6.06 -12.43
C GLY A 143 16.35 -7.39 -11.87
N SER A 144 15.55 -7.38 -10.81
CA SER A 144 14.92 -8.61 -10.30
C SER A 144 13.67 -9.00 -11.11
N LYS A 145 13.30 -10.28 -11.02
CA LYS A 145 12.09 -10.81 -11.71
C LYS A 145 10.79 -10.18 -11.19
N ASP A 146 10.76 -9.66 -9.96
CA ASP A 146 9.58 -9.14 -9.30
C ASP A 146 9.45 -7.62 -9.48
N PHE A 147 10.54 -6.94 -9.92
CA PHE A 147 10.51 -5.51 -10.20
C PHE A 147 9.59 -5.19 -11.38
N GLY A 148 8.67 -4.26 -11.16
CA GLY A 148 7.64 -3.92 -12.14
C GLY A 148 7.02 -2.56 -11.92
N ARG A 149 5.91 -2.31 -12.63
CA ARG A 149 5.18 -1.06 -12.50
C ARG A 149 4.82 -0.73 -11.04
N LEU A 150 4.37 -1.72 -10.27
CA LEU A 150 4.02 -1.53 -8.86
C LEU A 150 5.22 -1.05 -8.03
N SER A 151 6.40 -1.66 -8.27
CA SER A 151 7.65 -1.28 -7.60
C SER A 151 7.97 0.20 -7.85
N VAL A 152 8.01 0.63 -9.10
CA VAL A 152 8.33 2.02 -9.45
C VAL A 152 7.29 2.98 -8.88
N MET A 153 5.98 2.66 -9.03
CA MET A 153 4.89 3.55 -8.64
C MET A 153 4.71 3.69 -7.14
N LEU A 154 5.29 2.83 -6.32
CA LEU A 154 5.29 2.97 -4.86
C LEU A 154 6.65 3.45 -4.32
N GLN A 155 7.76 2.91 -4.83
CA GLN A 155 9.10 3.24 -4.33
C GLN A 155 9.54 4.69 -4.59
N TRP A 156 8.90 5.42 -5.51
CA TRP A 156 9.21 6.83 -5.69
C TRP A 156 8.72 7.71 -4.52
N ARG A 157 7.77 7.21 -3.72
CA ARG A 157 7.19 7.92 -2.57
C ARG A 157 7.34 7.20 -1.25
N TYR A 158 7.77 5.95 -1.25
CA TYR A 158 7.92 5.16 -0.03
C TYR A 158 9.24 4.41 0.01
N ALA A 159 9.89 4.42 1.18
CA ALA A 159 10.81 3.36 1.57
C ALA A 159 9.96 2.15 1.98
N ILE A 160 10.20 1.00 1.35
CA ILE A 160 9.36 -0.20 1.49
C ILE A 160 10.21 -1.36 2.00
N GLU A 161 9.74 -1.99 3.08
CA GLU A 161 10.41 -3.12 3.73
C GLU A 161 9.42 -4.23 4.03
N SER A 162 9.76 -5.48 3.68
CA SER A 162 9.04 -6.66 4.15
C SER A 162 9.53 -7.01 5.55
N VAL A 163 8.64 -6.93 6.56
CA VAL A 163 9.05 -7.05 7.98
C VAL A 163 8.71 -8.39 8.61
N LEU A 164 7.74 -9.13 8.06
CA LEU A 164 7.32 -10.42 8.59
C LEU A 164 6.67 -11.28 7.51
N ASP A 165 7.13 -12.53 7.36
CA ASP A 165 6.42 -13.54 6.57
C ASP A 165 5.33 -14.21 7.43
N VAL A 166 4.14 -14.40 6.85
CA VAL A 166 2.98 -14.96 7.55
C VAL A 166 2.43 -16.16 6.76
N PRO A 167 2.50 -17.37 7.33
CA PRO A 167 2.04 -18.57 6.65
C PRO A 167 0.50 -18.66 6.64
N PRO A 168 -0.09 -19.44 5.72
CA PRO A 168 -1.53 -19.61 5.59
C PRO A 168 -2.22 -20.10 6.86
N GLU A 169 -1.54 -20.91 7.67
CA GLU A 169 -2.05 -21.51 8.90
C GLU A 169 -2.36 -20.47 9.98
N ALA A 170 -1.81 -19.25 9.84
CA ALA A 170 -2.11 -18.14 10.75
C ALA A 170 -3.54 -17.59 10.61
N PHE A 171 -4.30 -18.05 9.61
CA PHE A 171 -5.64 -17.54 9.27
C PHE A 171 -6.74 -18.60 9.40
N ASP A 172 -7.96 -18.14 9.68
CA ASP A 172 -9.18 -18.94 9.63
C ASP A 172 -10.27 -18.22 8.76
N PRO A 173 -10.66 -18.78 7.60
CA PRO A 173 -10.05 -19.91 6.91
C PRO A 173 -8.67 -19.56 6.32
N PRO A 174 -7.77 -20.54 6.16
CA PRO A 174 -6.44 -20.29 5.59
C PRO A 174 -6.54 -19.85 4.10
N PRO A 175 -5.76 -18.85 3.67
CA PRO A 175 -5.60 -18.53 2.26
C PRO A 175 -4.81 -19.64 1.53
N ARG A 176 -4.77 -19.56 0.19
CA ARG A 176 -4.02 -20.53 -0.63
C ARG A 176 -2.56 -20.16 -0.85
N VAL A 177 -2.15 -18.99 -0.40
CA VAL A 177 -0.83 -18.39 -0.63
C VAL A 177 -0.30 -17.79 0.65
N ASP A 178 1.02 -17.69 0.75
CA ASP A 178 1.68 -16.99 1.84
C ASP A 178 1.32 -15.50 1.83
N SER A 179 1.37 -14.91 3.00
CA SER A 179 1.22 -13.49 3.24
C SER A 179 2.53 -12.91 3.77
N ALA A 180 2.65 -11.60 3.72
CA ALA A 180 3.72 -10.89 4.38
C ALA A 180 3.23 -9.53 4.90
N VAL A 181 3.87 -9.04 5.93
CA VAL A 181 3.66 -7.68 6.43
C VAL A 181 4.70 -6.77 5.81
N VAL A 182 4.24 -5.70 5.19
CA VAL A 182 5.07 -4.64 4.61
C VAL A 182 4.98 -3.39 5.46
N ARG A 183 6.13 -2.77 5.72
CA ARG A 183 6.24 -1.42 6.27
C ARG A 183 6.56 -0.44 5.13
N MET A 184 5.86 0.70 5.11
CA MET A 184 6.01 1.75 4.12
C MET A 184 6.17 3.09 4.82
N VAL A 185 7.29 3.77 4.59
CA VAL A 185 7.57 5.09 5.17
C VAL A 185 7.64 6.12 4.04
N PRO A 186 6.85 7.21 4.09
CA PRO A 186 6.88 8.23 3.06
C PRO A 186 8.26 8.85 2.87
N LEU A 187 8.66 9.01 1.60
CA LEU A 187 9.84 9.76 1.18
C LEU A 187 9.42 11.17 0.78
N PRO A 188 10.33 12.15 0.88
CA PRO A 188 10.09 13.49 0.36
C PRO A 188 9.66 13.45 -1.11
N SER A 189 8.71 14.30 -1.49
CA SER A 189 8.34 14.46 -2.90
C SER A 189 9.47 15.13 -3.68
N PRO A 190 9.87 14.60 -4.84
CA PRO A 190 10.75 15.33 -5.74
C PRO A 190 10.05 16.62 -6.23
N ASP A 191 10.75 17.76 -6.14
CA ASP A 191 10.21 19.06 -6.55
C ASP A 191 9.84 19.05 -8.04
N GLY A 192 8.63 19.53 -8.35
CA GLY A 192 8.15 19.71 -9.71
C GLY A 192 7.94 18.41 -10.50
N LEU A 193 7.83 17.26 -9.85
CA LEU A 193 7.52 16.00 -10.52
C LEU A 193 6.02 15.90 -10.81
N ASP A 194 5.68 15.69 -12.09
CA ASP A 194 4.32 15.33 -12.50
C ASP A 194 4.09 13.83 -12.30
N ALA A 195 3.33 13.47 -11.24
CA ALA A 195 3.01 12.09 -10.90
C ALA A 195 2.14 11.40 -11.98
N ALA A 196 1.27 12.14 -12.68
CA ALA A 196 0.45 11.59 -13.74
C ALA A 196 1.31 11.21 -14.95
N LEU A 197 2.24 12.07 -15.33
CA LEU A 197 3.21 11.81 -16.40
C LEU A 197 4.13 10.64 -16.04
N LEU A 198 4.61 10.54 -14.78
CA LEU A 198 5.35 9.38 -14.30
C LEU A 198 4.52 8.10 -14.47
N GLY A 199 3.26 8.11 -14.04
CA GLY A 199 2.34 6.97 -14.18
C GLY A 199 2.14 6.54 -15.63
N GLU A 200 2.03 7.50 -16.56
CA GLU A 200 1.89 7.24 -17.99
C GLU A 200 3.16 6.59 -18.56
N LEU A 201 4.32 7.22 -18.37
CA LEU A 201 5.58 6.71 -18.91
C LEU A 201 5.94 5.33 -18.37
N VAL A 202 5.70 5.06 -17.06
CA VAL A 202 5.94 3.74 -16.44
C VAL A 202 4.96 2.70 -17.02
N THR A 203 3.69 3.07 -17.26
CA THR A 203 2.70 2.18 -17.88
C THR A 203 3.16 1.78 -19.29
N VAL A 204 3.65 2.72 -20.08
CA VAL A 204 4.18 2.47 -21.43
C VAL A 204 5.45 1.61 -21.37
N ALA A 205 6.38 1.91 -20.45
CA ALA A 205 7.61 1.16 -20.30
C ALA A 205 7.35 -0.34 -20.01
N PHE A 206 6.43 -0.62 -19.10
CA PHE A 206 6.08 -2.00 -18.68
C PHE A 206 5.00 -2.68 -19.54
N SER A 207 4.51 -2.03 -20.61
CA SER A 207 3.46 -2.60 -21.49
C SER A 207 3.88 -3.88 -22.19
N GLN A 208 5.18 -4.07 -22.44
CA GLN A 208 5.74 -5.28 -23.05
C GLN A 208 6.99 -5.74 -22.29
N ARG A 209 6.80 -6.34 -21.13
CA ARG A 209 7.86 -6.66 -20.16
C ARG A 209 9.11 -7.34 -20.76
N ARG A 210 8.93 -8.28 -21.71
CA ARG A 210 10.04 -9.04 -22.33
C ARG A 210 10.78 -8.28 -23.45
N LYS A 211 10.30 -7.11 -23.86
CA LYS A 211 10.92 -6.33 -24.95
C LYS A 211 11.82 -5.24 -24.40
N LEU A 212 12.80 -4.82 -25.21
CA LEU A 212 13.61 -3.64 -24.92
C LEU A 212 12.75 -2.37 -25.01
N LEU A 213 13.08 -1.39 -24.21
CA LEU A 213 12.36 -0.11 -24.11
C LEU A 213 12.26 0.63 -25.44
N ARG A 214 13.19 0.42 -26.38
CA ARG A 214 13.11 1.01 -27.75
C ARG A 214 11.78 0.68 -28.47
N HIS A 215 11.16 -0.45 -28.14
CA HIS A 215 9.90 -0.90 -28.76
C HIS A 215 8.64 -0.34 -28.07
N THR A 216 8.77 0.21 -26.88
CA THR A 216 7.70 0.76 -26.06
C THR A 216 7.96 2.23 -25.75
N LEU A 217 8.66 2.51 -24.65
CA LEU A 217 8.96 3.86 -24.18
C LEU A 217 9.74 4.69 -25.22
N GLY A 218 10.68 4.09 -25.97
CA GLY A 218 11.44 4.79 -27.00
C GLY A 218 10.57 5.37 -28.11
N ARG A 219 9.57 4.61 -28.60
CA ARG A 219 8.58 5.12 -29.56
C ARG A 219 7.75 6.26 -28.99
N TRP A 220 7.24 6.07 -27.77
CA TRP A 220 6.45 7.04 -27.05
C TRP A 220 7.21 8.38 -26.83
N LEU A 221 8.51 8.31 -26.53
CA LEU A 221 9.39 9.47 -26.41
C LEU A 221 9.59 10.19 -27.75
N THR A 222 9.78 9.44 -28.83
CA THR A 222 9.91 9.99 -30.19
C THR A 222 8.64 10.72 -30.62
N GLU A 223 7.47 10.13 -30.40
CA GLU A 223 6.17 10.73 -30.72
C GLU A 223 5.93 12.05 -29.98
N ARG A 224 6.49 12.19 -28.75
CA ARG A 224 6.45 13.41 -27.94
C ARG A 224 7.58 14.40 -28.25
N GLY A 225 8.42 14.11 -29.23
CA GLY A 225 9.54 14.98 -29.62
C GLY A 225 10.58 15.15 -28.51
N PHE A 226 10.80 14.10 -27.68
CA PHE A 226 11.84 14.16 -26.66
C PHE A 226 13.22 14.18 -27.27
N GLY A 227 13.92 15.33 -27.11
CA GLY A 227 15.28 15.54 -27.65
C GLY A 227 16.43 15.19 -26.71
N GLY A 228 16.11 14.69 -25.51
CA GLY A 228 17.12 14.27 -24.54
C GLY A 228 17.60 12.83 -24.78
N TYR A 229 18.52 12.39 -23.93
CA TYR A 229 19.03 11.01 -23.94
C TYR A 229 18.34 10.16 -22.87
N PHE A 230 17.89 8.96 -23.25
CA PHE A 230 17.47 7.89 -22.35
C PHE A 230 17.86 6.55 -22.96
N ASP A 231 18.52 5.68 -22.18
CA ASP A 231 18.95 4.37 -22.66
C ASP A 231 17.77 3.42 -22.85
N THR A 232 17.33 3.27 -24.08
CA THR A 232 16.23 2.40 -24.49
C THR A 232 16.68 0.98 -24.89
N GLN A 233 17.96 0.64 -24.77
CA GLN A 233 18.48 -0.69 -25.06
C GLN A 233 18.32 -1.67 -23.91
N ARG A 234 17.84 -1.20 -22.76
CA ARG A 234 17.48 -2.00 -21.58
C ARG A 234 16.01 -2.43 -21.61
N ARG A 235 15.67 -3.38 -20.73
CA ARG A 235 14.26 -3.70 -20.42
C ARG A 235 13.74 -2.79 -19.30
N ALA A 236 12.42 -2.69 -19.18
CA ALA A 236 11.79 -1.84 -18.15
C ALA A 236 12.21 -2.19 -16.72
N GLU A 237 12.36 -3.49 -16.43
CA GLU A 237 12.76 -3.96 -15.10
C GLU A 237 14.22 -3.64 -14.73
N GLU A 238 15.07 -3.33 -15.69
CA GLU A 238 16.48 -3.00 -15.48
C GLU A 238 16.71 -1.52 -15.12
N VAL A 239 15.69 -0.69 -15.28
CA VAL A 239 15.80 0.76 -15.06
C VAL A 239 15.47 1.12 -13.61
N PRO A 240 16.39 1.74 -12.86
CA PRO A 240 16.15 2.21 -11.49
C PRO A 240 15.04 3.25 -11.42
N VAL A 241 14.34 3.32 -10.28
CA VAL A 241 13.28 4.31 -10.03
C VAL A 241 13.78 5.73 -10.28
N ALA A 242 14.98 6.07 -9.80
CA ALA A 242 15.55 7.41 -9.97
C ALA A 242 15.67 7.84 -11.45
N GLU A 243 15.93 6.91 -12.37
CA GLU A 243 16.01 7.23 -13.81
C GLU A 243 14.63 7.49 -14.41
N TYR A 244 13.58 6.76 -13.96
CA TYR A 244 12.19 7.06 -14.33
C TYR A 244 11.77 8.44 -13.85
N LEU A 245 12.15 8.82 -12.63
CA LEU A 245 11.88 10.16 -12.08
C LEU A 245 12.60 11.25 -12.87
N ALA A 246 13.89 11.06 -13.18
CA ALA A 246 14.67 12.00 -13.98
C ALA A 246 14.07 12.20 -15.38
N LEU A 247 13.60 11.11 -16.02
CA LEU A 247 12.94 11.18 -17.32
C LEU A 247 11.60 11.94 -17.25
N ALA A 248 10.77 11.64 -16.25
CA ALA A 248 9.50 12.34 -16.04
C ALA A 248 9.74 13.84 -15.84
N HIS A 249 10.72 14.19 -15.01
CA HIS A 249 11.10 15.59 -14.77
C HIS A 249 11.60 16.30 -16.03
N ALA A 250 12.42 15.64 -16.84
CA ALA A 250 12.90 16.19 -18.11
C ALA A 250 11.76 16.43 -19.12
N LEU A 251 10.71 15.61 -19.08
CA LEU A 251 9.52 15.77 -19.94
C LEU A 251 8.57 16.87 -19.47
N SER A 252 8.50 17.14 -18.15
CA SER A 252 7.64 18.19 -17.59
C SER A 252 8.15 19.62 -17.83
N ARG A 253 9.41 19.79 -18.21
CA ARG A 253 10.07 21.10 -18.45
C ARG A 253 9.89 21.66 -19.86
N LYS A 254 9.00 21.08 -20.68
CA LYS A 254 8.74 21.56 -22.06
C LYS A 254 7.51 22.49 -22.12
#